data_1a6b8550ad4b6c470e8cde8dc7e917ff
#
_entry.id   1a6b8550ad4b6c470e8cde8dc7e917ff
#
_cell.length_a   1.000
_cell.length_b   1.000
_cell.length_c   1.000
_cell.angle_alpha   90.00
_cell.angle_beta   90.00
_cell.angle_gamma   90.00
#
_symmetry.space_group_name_H-M   'P 1'
#
loop_
_entity.id
_entity.type
_entity.pdbx_description
1 polymer ?
#
loop_
_entity_poly.entity_id
_entity_poly.type
_entity_poly.pdbx_seq_one_letter_code
_entity_poly.pdbx_strand_id
1 'polypeptide(L)'
;MGGTALRTFEGRTIGWALCGSHHTLALVLDVMGQMCQAGAEIIPVVSAALAGTTTRHGTGEEHVRQIAEVAGRAPLTAIPEVEPFGPQRTLDVLLIAPCTGNTLAKLANAVTDSAPLMAAKAQLRNGRPVVVGLTTNDALGLNAQNLARLLVAKNIYFVPFGQDSPHTKPTSLVSHFDLCPDAVLAALEGRQLQPLLRSW
;
A
#
# COMPACT_ATOMS: atom_id res chain seq x y z
N MET A 1 -12.65 23.23 17.64
CA MET A 1 -12.62 21.86 18.19
C MET A 1 -13.46 21.02 17.26
N GLY A 2 -12.87 20.47 16.20
CA GLY A 2 -13.54 19.54 15.28
C GLY A 2 -13.44 18.15 15.88
N GLY A 3 -14.55 17.57 16.29
CA GLY A 3 -14.62 16.17 16.67
C GLY A 3 -14.15 15.32 15.49
N THR A 4 -13.10 14.57 15.69
CA THR A 4 -12.64 13.55 14.72
C THR A 4 -13.79 12.55 14.60
N ALA A 5 -14.55 12.61 13.50
CA ALA A 5 -15.52 11.57 13.19
C ALA A 5 -14.76 10.24 13.26
N LEU A 6 -15.23 9.30 14.08
CA LEU A 6 -14.65 7.97 14.17
C LEU A 6 -14.64 7.40 12.76
N ARG A 7 -13.42 7.20 12.21
CA ARG A 7 -13.23 6.54 10.93
C ARG A 7 -13.79 5.13 11.09
N THR A 8 -14.77 4.76 10.29
CA THR A 8 -15.33 3.40 10.31
C THR A 8 -15.04 2.73 8.98
N PHE A 9 -14.63 1.48 9.05
CA PHE A 9 -14.41 0.59 7.91
C PHE A 9 -15.33 -0.63 7.96
N GLU A 10 -16.40 -0.56 8.78
CA GLU A 10 -17.37 -1.65 8.89
C GLU A 10 -17.92 -2.07 7.53
N GLY A 11 -17.85 -3.39 7.26
CA GLY A 11 -18.29 -3.98 6.00
C GLY A 11 -17.38 -3.68 4.81
N ARG A 12 -16.17 -3.15 5.03
CA ARG A 12 -15.17 -2.93 3.98
C ARG A 12 -14.11 -4.01 3.99
N THR A 13 -13.90 -4.64 2.83
CA THR A 13 -12.82 -5.59 2.60
C THR A 13 -11.66 -4.88 1.89
N ILE A 14 -10.54 -4.76 2.59
CA ILE A 14 -9.36 -4.04 2.13
C ILE A 14 -8.24 -5.05 1.85
N GLY A 15 -7.80 -5.14 0.59
CA GLY A 15 -6.54 -5.80 0.30
C GLY A 15 -5.38 -4.93 0.78
N TRP A 16 -4.48 -5.46 1.59
CA TRP A 16 -3.30 -4.71 2.00
C TRP A 16 -2.05 -5.39 1.48
N ALA A 17 -1.46 -4.81 0.44
CA ALA A 17 -0.25 -5.32 -0.19
C ALA A 17 1.00 -4.71 0.47
N LEU A 18 1.89 -5.57 0.99
CA LEU A 18 3.13 -5.17 1.65
C LEU A 18 4.33 -5.57 0.80
N CYS A 19 5.16 -4.59 0.46
CA CYS A 19 6.38 -4.78 -0.33
C CYS A 19 7.63 -4.63 0.54
N GLY A 20 8.80 -4.95 0.00
CA GLY A 20 10.06 -5.10 0.73
C GLY A 20 10.69 -3.82 1.29
N SER A 21 9.92 -2.96 1.96
CA SER A 21 10.44 -1.82 2.73
C SER A 21 10.40 -2.14 4.24
N HIS A 22 11.41 -2.85 4.70
CA HIS A 22 11.46 -3.39 6.07
C HIS A 22 11.50 -2.31 7.16
N HIS A 23 12.11 -1.16 6.90
CA HIS A 23 12.25 -0.09 7.90
C HIS A 23 10.94 0.63 8.23
N THR A 24 9.95 0.58 7.35
CA THR A 24 8.63 1.20 7.54
C THR A 24 7.57 0.19 8.03
N LEU A 25 7.93 -1.09 8.13
CA LEU A 25 6.96 -2.15 8.39
C LEU A 25 6.24 -1.98 9.72
N ALA A 26 6.98 -1.70 10.80
CA ALA A 26 6.37 -1.51 12.13
C ALA A 26 5.32 -0.39 12.15
N LEU A 27 5.62 0.74 11.52
CA LEU A 27 4.68 1.86 11.39
C LEU A 27 3.43 1.46 10.59
N VAL A 28 3.62 0.73 9.50
CA VAL A 28 2.51 0.27 8.66
C VAL A 28 1.63 -0.75 9.38
N LEU A 29 2.24 -1.65 10.19
CA LEU A 29 1.50 -2.63 10.98
C LEU A 29 0.66 -1.97 12.09
N ASP A 30 1.17 -0.90 12.71
CA ASP A 30 0.41 -0.12 13.68
C ASP A 30 -0.86 0.49 13.05
N VAL A 31 -0.70 1.12 11.87
CA VAL A 31 -1.84 1.67 11.11
C VAL A 31 -2.81 0.57 10.66
N MET A 32 -2.32 -0.59 10.25
CA MET A 32 -3.15 -1.75 9.90
C MET A 32 -3.99 -2.19 11.11
N GLY A 33 -3.38 -2.29 12.29
CA GLY A 33 -4.08 -2.63 13.53
C GLY A 33 -5.19 -1.63 13.88
N GLN A 34 -4.92 -0.33 13.72
CA GLN A 34 -5.93 0.72 13.92
C GLN A 34 -7.11 0.57 12.94
N MET A 35 -6.86 0.24 11.67
CA MET A 35 -7.92 0.03 10.70
C MET A 35 -8.72 -1.25 10.98
N CYS A 36 -8.09 -2.33 11.44
CA CYS A 36 -8.79 -3.53 11.92
C CYS A 36 -9.71 -3.20 13.10
N GLN A 37 -9.22 -2.44 14.09
CA GLN A 37 -10.03 -1.98 15.23
C GLN A 37 -11.20 -1.08 14.82
N ALA A 38 -11.05 -0.34 13.71
CA ALA A 38 -12.11 0.48 13.12
C ALA A 38 -13.07 -0.31 12.20
N GLY A 39 -13.01 -1.66 12.22
CA GLY A 39 -13.94 -2.55 11.54
C GLY A 39 -13.54 -2.98 10.12
N ALA A 40 -12.31 -2.69 9.67
CA ALA A 40 -11.84 -3.17 8.37
C ALA A 40 -11.60 -4.69 8.37
N GLU A 41 -12.11 -5.39 7.36
CA GLU A 41 -11.64 -6.72 7.02
C GLU A 41 -10.38 -6.61 6.16
N ILE A 42 -9.19 -6.92 6.73
CA ILE A 42 -7.93 -6.84 6.00
C ILE A 42 -7.57 -8.19 5.39
N ILE A 43 -7.30 -8.21 4.07
CA ILE A 43 -6.69 -9.36 3.38
C ILE A 43 -5.25 -8.98 3.05
N PRO A 44 -4.27 -9.47 3.84
CA PRO A 44 -2.87 -9.13 3.59
C PRO A 44 -2.31 -9.89 2.38
N VAL A 45 -1.56 -9.18 1.55
CA VAL A 45 -0.88 -9.72 0.36
C VAL A 45 0.59 -9.34 0.46
N VAL A 46 1.50 -10.30 0.48
CA VAL A 46 2.91 -10.05 0.75
C VAL A 46 3.76 -10.37 -0.48
N SER A 47 4.69 -9.47 -0.80
CA SER A 47 5.65 -9.73 -1.88
C SER A 47 6.69 -10.79 -1.47
N ALA A 48 7.17 -11.57 -2.44
CA ALA A 48 8.24 -12.54 -2.21
C ALA A 48 9.50 -11.90 -1.61
N ALA A 49 9.80 -10.64 -1.96
CA ALA A 49 10.92 -9.90 -1.40
C ALA A 49 10.76 -9.65 0.11
N LEU A 50 9.55 -9.35 0.59
CA LEU A 50 9.30 -9.17 2.03
C LEU A 50 9.32 -10.51 2.76
N ALA A 51 8.69 -11.54 2.20
CA ALA A 51 8.57 -12.84 2.83
C ALA A 51 9.89 -13.64 2.85
N GLY A 52 10.78 -13.42 1.88
CA GLY A 52 11.98 -14.22 1.71
C GLY A 52 13.30 -13.55 2.13
N THR A 53 13.29 -12.28 2.55
CA THR A 53 14.54 -11.56 2.82
C THR A 53 14.77 -11.39 4.32
N THR A 54 15.95 -11.77 4.79
CA THR A 54 16.45 -11.45 6.14
C THR A 54 17.22 -10.13 6.10
N THR A 55 16.87 -9.22 6.98
CA THR A 55 17.52 -7.91 7.14
C THR A 55 17.84 -7.64 8.60
N ARG A 56 18.49 -6.51 8.89
CA ARG A 56 18.67 -6.03 10.27
C ARG A 56 17.36 -5.75 11.02
N HIS A 57 16.22 -5.71 10.31
CA HIS A 57 14.90 -5.45 10.87
C HIS A 57 14.08 -6.73 11.14
N GLY A 58 14.67 -7.90 10.90
CA GLY A 58 14.05 -9.20 11.11
C GLY A 58 14.13 -10.12 9.89
N THR A 59 13.65 -11.33 10.06
CA THR A 59 13.52 -12.33 8.99
C THR A 59 12.19 -12.17 8.26
N GLY A 60 12.12 -12.68 7.02
CA GLY A 60 10.87 -12.70 6.26
C GLY A 60 9.77 -13.48 6.99
N GLU A 61 10.11 -14.58 7.65
CA GLU A 61 9.16 -15.39 8.44
C GLU A 61 8.58 -14.60 9.63
N GLU A 62 9.41 -13.86 10.35
CA GLU A 62 8.97 -12.99 11.43
C GLU A 62 8.01 -11.91 10.92
N HIS A 63 8.31 -11.29 9.79
CA HIS A 63 7.45 -10.29 9.17
C HIS A 63 6.10 -10.88 8.75
N VAL A 64 6.09 -12.05 8.11
CA VAL A 64 4.87 -12.76 7.70
C VAL A 64 4.01 -13.10 8.93
N ARG A 65 4.63 -13.56 10.03
CA ARG A 65 3.93 -13.85 11.27
C ARG A 65 3.30 -12.60 11.89
N GLN A 66 4.07 -11.49 12.00
CA GLN A 66 3.56 -10.22 12.54
C GLN A 66 2.38 -9.69 11.71
N ILE A 67 2.46 -9.78 10.39
CA ILE A 67 1.37 -9.38 9.49
C ILE A 67 0.13 -10.25 9.75
N ALA A 68 0.31 -11.57 9.88
CA ALA A 68 -0.77 -12.49 10.15
C ALA A 68 -1.46 -12.23 11.50
N GLU A 69 -0.67 -11.92 12.53
CA GLU A 69 -1.16 -11.58 13.88
C GLU A 69 -2.02 -10.31 13.86
N VAL A 70 -1.56 -9.26 13.18
CA VAL A 70 -2.29 -7.98 13.10
C VAL A 70 -3.55 -8.10 12.24
N ALA A 71 -3.47 -8.78 11.08
CA ALA A 71 -4.59 -8.93 10.17
C ALA A 71 -5.60 -10.02 10.60
N GLY A 72 -5.25 -10.85 11.60
CA GLY A 72 -6.07 -11.97 12.05
C GLY A 72 -6.17 -13.13 11.04
N ARG A 73 -5.32 -13.14 10.01
CA ARG A 73 -5.30 -14.17 8.96
C ARG A 73 -3.95 -14.28 8.25
N ALA A 74 -3.64 -15.45 7.69
CA ALA A 74 -2.43 -15.67 6.93
C ALA A 74 -2.38 -14.78 5.67
N PRO A 75 -1.22 -14.18 5.36
CA PRO A 75 -1.04 -13.41 4.14
C PRO A 75 -1.00 -14.30 2.89
N LEU A 76 -1.52 -13.78 1.78
CA LEU A 76 -1.39 -14.36 0.46
C LEU A 76 -0.04 -13.95 -0.14
N THR A 77 0.72 -14.90 -0.68
CA THR A 77 2.09 -14.67 -1.14
C THR A 77 2.30 -15.03 -2.62
N ALA A 78 1.42 -15.87 -3.17
CA ALA A 78 1.53 -16.38 -4.52
C ALA A 78 0.46 -15.76 -5.46
N ILE A 79 0.81 -15.65 -6.75
CA ILE A 79 -0.10 -15.11 -7.78
C ILE A 79 -1.42 -15.88 -7.84
N PRO A 80 -1.45 -17.24 -7.85
CA PRO A 80 -2.71 -17.98 -7.94
C PRO A 80 -3.68 -17.71 -6.76
N GLU A 81 -3.17 -17.33 -5.60
CA GLU A 81 -4.00 -17.03 -4.43
C GLU A 81 -4.78 -15.71 -4.57
N VAL A 82 -4.26 -14.76 -5.36
CA VAL A 82 -4.87 -13.44 -5.56
C VAL A 82 -5.59 -13.30 -6.91
N GLU A 83 -5.42 -14.23 -7.84
CA GLU A 83 -6.15 -14.25 -9.11
C GLU A 83 -7.67 -14.20 -8.93
N PRO A 84 -8.27 -14.89 -7.93
CA PRO A 84 -9.71 -14.83 -7.68
C PRO A 84 -10.26 -13.42 -7.36
N PHE A 85 -9.43 -12.47 -6.93
CA PHE A 85 -9.86 -11.09 -6.66
C PHE A 85 -10.49 -10.42 -7.88
N GLY A 86 -10.06 -10.80 -9.10
CA GLY A 86 -10.60 -10.28 -10.34
C GLY A 86 -12.05 -10.70 -10.57
N PRO A 87 -12.34 -12.00 -10.81
CA PRO A 87 -13.68 -12.48 -11.11
C PRO A 87 -14.65 -12.38 -9.93
N GLN A 88 -14.18 -12.58 -8.69
CA GLN A 88 -15.02 -12.54 -7.50
C GLN A 88 -15.26 -11.12 -6.95
N ARG A 89 -14.49 -10.13 -7.42
CA ARG A 89 -14.55 -8.75 -6.91
C ARG A 89 -14.42 -8.66 -5.39
N THR A 90 -13.51 -9.40 -4.81
CA THR A 90 -13.36 -9.61 -3.38
C THR A 90 -13.09 -8.33 -2.60
N LEU A 91 -12.26 -7.42 -3.14
CA LEU A 91 -11.81 -6.23 -2.42
C LEU A 91 -12.61 -4.98 -2.80
N ASP A 92 -12.93 -4.13 -1.84
CA ASP A 92 -13.45 -2.78 -2.10
C ASP A 92 -12.33 -1.84 -2.56
N VAL A 93 -11.15 -1.97 -1.96
CA VAL A 93 -9.94 -1.20 -2.27
C VAL A 93 -8.71 -2.06 -2.06
N LEU A 94 -7.65 -1.79 -2.84
CA LEU A 94 -6.31 -2.32 -2.56
C LEU A 94 -5.41 -1.18 -2.07
N LEU A 95 -4.81 -1.32 -0.90
CA LEU A 95 -3.75 -0.46 -0.39
C LEU A 95 -2.41 -1.14 -0.57
N ILE A 96 -1.48 -0.54 -1.31
CA ILE A 96 -0.09 -1.00 -1.45
C ILE A 96 0.77 -0.12 -0.53
N ALA A 97 0.99 -0.56 0.68
CA ALA A 97 1.75 0.16 1.69
C ALA A 97 2.51 -0.81 2.61
N PRO A 98 3.84 -0.72 2.67
CA PRO A 98 4.71 0.18 1.90
C PRO A 98 4.85 -0.24 0.44
N CYS A 99 4.87 0.73 -0.49
CA CYS A 99 5.15 0.51 -1.91
C CYS A 99 6.57 0.94 -2.25
N THR A 100 7.43 -0.02 -2.62
CA THR A 100 8.82 0.25 -3.01
C THR A 100 8.92 0.80 -4.44
N GLY A 101 10.05 1.43 -4.78
CA GLY A 101 10.32 1.90 -6.13
C GLY A 101 10.24 0.79 -7.19
N ASN A 102 10.66 -0.43 -6.87
CA ASN A 102 10.52 -1.58 -7.75
C ASN A 102 9.03 -1.91 -8.04
N THR A 103 8.20 -1.92 -7.01
CA THR A 103 6.76 -2.17 -7.16
C THR A 103 6.08 -1.03 -7.92
N LEU A 104 6.44 0.22 -7.62
CA LEU A 104 5.96 1.42 -8.33
C LEU A 104 6.27 1.33 -9.83
N ALA A 105 7.53 1.03 -10.18
CA ALA A 105 7.98 0.91 -11.56
C ALA A 105 7.24 -0.21 -12.31
N LYS A 106 7.07 -1.37 -11.69
CA LYS A 106 6.35 -2.50 -12.26
C LYS A 106 4.87 -2.19 -12.47
N LEU A 107 4.21 -1.57 -11.48
CA LEU A 107 2.81 -1.14 -11.58
C LEU A 107 2.62 -0.16 -12.74
N ALA A 108 3.50 0.85 -12.87
CA ALA A 108 3.46 1.86 -13.92
C ALA A 108 3.66 1.28 -15.34
N ASN A 109 4.31 0.13 -15.45
CA ASN A 109 4.60 -0.55 -16.71
C ASN A 109 3.76 -1.83 -16.91
N ALA A 110 2.69 -2.01 -16.14
CA ALA A 110 1.75 -3.14 -16.23
C ALA A 110 2.41 -4.52 -16.05
N VAL A 111 3.53 -4.61 -15.34
CA VAL A 111 4.18 -5.88 -14.99
C VAL A 111 3.44 -6.50 -13.81
N THR A 112 3.10 -7.81 -13.91
CA THR A 112 2.28 -8.52 -12.92
C THR A 112 2.96 -9.83 -12.47
N ASP A 113 4.20 -9.73 -12.03
CA ASP A 113 5.07 -10.85 -11.66
C ASP A 113 5.10 -11.15 -10.15
N SER A 114 4.16 -10.61 -9.39
CA SER A 114 4.04 -10.82 -7.94
C SER A 114 2.60 -10.74 -7.47
N ALA A 115 2.30 -11.32 -6.30
CA ALA A 115 0.97 -11.26 -5.71
C ALA A 115 0.44 -9.82 -5.52
N PRO A 116 1.20 -8.83 -4.98
CA PRO A 116 0.77 -7.44 -4.92
C PRO A 116 0.39 -6.83 -6.28
N LEU A 117 1.17 -7.09 -7.32
CA LEU A 117 0.92 -6.56 -8.66
C LEU A 117 -0.25 -7.25 -9.35
N MET A 118 -0.44 -8.55 -9.13
CA MET A 118 -1.62 -9.27 -9.61
C MET A 118 -2.90 -8.78 -8.92
N ALA A 119 -2.86 -8.54 -7.61
CA ALA A 119 -3.98 -7.94 -6.88
C ALA A 119 -4.32 -6.54 -7.42
N ALA A 120 -3.30 -5.70 -7.71
CA ALA A 120 -3.51 -4.38 -8.31
C ALA A 120 -4.16 -4.47 -9.70
N LYS A 121 -3.68 -5.39 -10.56
CA LYS A 121 -4.29 -5.65 -11.88
C LYS A 121 -5.75 -6.08 -11.74
N ALA A 122 -6.07 -6.96 -10.78
CA ALA A 122 -7.42 -7.43 -10.53
C ALA A 122 -8.36 -6.28 -10.13
N GLN A 123 -7.90 -5.37 -9.25
CA GLN A 123 -8.65 -4.19 -8.83
C GLN A 123 -8.90 -3.22 -9.99
N LEU A 124 -7.85 -2.84 -10.72
CA LEU A 124 -7.94 -1.90 -11.84
C LEU A 124 -8.83 -2.44 -12.98
N ARG A 125 -8.75 -3.75 -13.27
CA ARG A 125 -9.64 -4.42 -14.22
C ARG A 125 -11.12 -4.25 -13.85
N ASN A 126 -11.43 -4.24 -12.56
CA ASN A 126 -12.79 -4.09 -12.04
C ASN A 126 -13.22 -2.62 -11.89
N GLY A 127 -12.37 -1.66 -12.27
CA GLY A 127 -12.61 -0.23 -12.07
C GLY A 127 -12.60 0.20 -10.61
N ARG A 128 -11.99 -0.62 -9.72
CA ARG A 128 -11.92 -0.37 -8.28
C ARG A 128 -10.60 0.31 -7.88
N PRO A 129 -10.57 1.05 -6.77
CA PRO A 129 -9.43 1.87 -6.39
C PRO A 129 -8.23 1.04 -5.93
N VAL A 130 -7.04 1.55 -6.29
CA VAL A 130 -5.74 1.17 -5.74
C VAL A 130 -5.13 2.39 -5.09
N VAL A 131 -4.76 2.30 -3.82
CA VAL A 131 -4.08 3.35 -3.05
C VAL A 131 -2.61 2.97 -2.87
N VAL A 132 -1.70 3.90 -3.13
CA VAL A 132 -0.25 3.68 -3.08
C VAL A 132 0.36 4.48 -1.94
N GLY A 133 0.92 3.81 -0.95
CA GLY A 133 1.76 4.37 0.11
C GLY A 133 3.23 4.22 -0.26
N LEU A 134 3.77 5.27 -0.87
CA LEU A 134 5.11 5.28 -1.47
C LEU A 134 6.21 5.30 -0.41
N THR A 135 7.28 4.53 -0.63
CA THR A 135 8.54 4.64 0.10
C THR A 135 9.69 4.18 -0.79
N THR A 136 10.46 5.14 -1.30
CA THR A 136 11.61 4.85 -2.17
C THR A 136 12.60 6.01 -2.20
N ASN A 137 13.88 5.68 -2.31
CA ASN A 137 14.98 6.65 -2.34
C ASN A 137 15.17 7.30 -3.71
N ASP A 138 14.49 6.85 -4.75
CA ASP A 138 14.68 7.27 -6.13
C ASP A 138 13.41 7.84 -6.80
N ALA A 139 12.40 8.20 -6.01
CA ALA A 139 11.13 8.72 -6.51
C ALA A 139 11.26 10.01 -7.32
N LEU A 140 12.23 10.86 -6.99
CA LEU A 140 12.59 12.08 -7.75
C LEU A 140 13.77 11.84 -8.71
N GLY A 141 14.27 10.59 -8.79
CA GLY A 141 15.25 10.13 -9.76
C GLY A 141 14.58 9.40 -10.94
N LEU A 142 15.11 8.21 -11.30
CA LEU A 142 14.56 7.43 -12.43
C LEU A 142 13.10 7.02 -12.25
N ASN A 143 12.65 6.83 -11.01
CA ASN A 143 11.25 6.51 -10.73
C ASN A 143 10.29 7.70 -10.85
N ALA A 144 10.77 8.94 -11.05
CA ALA A 144 9.91 10.11 -11.22
C ALA A 144 8.93 9.95 -12.41
N GLN A 145 9.38 9.36 -13.50
CA GLN A 145 8.53 9.06 -14.66
C GLN A 145 7.43 8.03 -14.34
N ASN A 146 7.74 7.02 -13.52
CA ASN A 146 6.79 6.01 -13.10
C ASN A 146 5.74 6.59 -12.13
N LEU A 147 6.19 7.43 -11.20
CA LEU A 147 5.31 8.18 -10.30
C LEU A 147 4.36 9.08 -11.10
N ALA A 148 4.88 9.86 -12.06
CA ALA A 148 4.07 10.74 -12.91
C ALA A 148 3.00 9.97 -13.71
N ARG A 149 3.35 8.80 -14.27
CA ARG A 149 2.39 7.93 -14.97
C ARG A 149 1.25 7.48 -14.06
N LEU A 150 1.56 7.11 -12.82
CA LEU A 150 0.55 6.62 -11.89
C LEU A 150 -0.29 7.75 -11.29
N LEU A 151 0.27 8.94 -11.11
CA LEU A 151 -0.47 10.13 -10.62
C LEU A 151 -1.62 10.55 -11.55
N VAL A 152 -1.52 10.26 -12.85
CA VAL A 152 -2.56 10.57 -13.83
C VAL A 152 -3.40 9.35 -14.23
N ALA A 153 -3.10 8.18 -13.66
CA ALA A 153 -3.79 6.95 -13.99
C ALA A 153 -5.16 6.88 -13.29
N LYS A 154 -6.17 6.39 -14.01
CA LYS A 154 -7.51 6.22 -13.48
C LYS A 154 -7.53 5.17 -12.35
N ASN A 155 -8.26 5.44 -11.27
CA ASN A 155 -8.44 4.57 -10.11
C ASN A 155 -7.15 4.27 -9.32
N ILE A 156 -6.08 5.03 -9.53
CA ILE A 156 -4.88 5.00 -8.70
C ILE A 156 -4.83 6.29 -7.89
N TYR A 157 -4.67 6.13 -6.59
CA TYR A 157 -4.61 7.21 -5.62
C TYR A 157 -3.36 7.05 -4.76
N PHE A 158 -2.92 8.13 -4.15
CA PHE A 158 -1.72 8.09 -3.31
C PHE A 158 -2.04 8.51 -1.88
N VAL A 159 -1.41 7.83 -0.94
CA VAL A 159 -1.26 8.37 0.41
C VAL A 159 -0.36 9.60 0.30
N PRO A 160 -0.73 10.76 0.89
CA PRO A 160 0.09 11.97 0.85
C PRO A 160 1.54 11.69 1.22
N PHE A 161 2.48 12.31 0.52
CA PHE A 161 3.92 12.03 0.64
C PHE A 161 4.77 13.28 0.56
N GLY A 162 6.02 13.18 1.01
CA GLY A 162 7.01 14.24 0.96
C GLY A 162 8.44 13.71 1.01
N GLN A 163 9.41 14.63 1.00
CA GLN A 163 10.82 14.28 1.18
C GLN A 163 11.11 14.12 2.69
N ASP A 164 11.44 12.91 3.11
CA ASP A 164 11.77 12.55 4.50
C ASP A 164 13.15 13.08 4.93
N SER A 165 14.05 13.30 3.99
CA SER A 165 15.43 13.76 4.28
C SER A 165 16.05 14.46 3.07
N PRO A 166 15.60 15.68 2.70
CA PRO A 166 15.98 16.34 1.45
C PRO A 166 17.48 16.59 1.30
N HIS A 167 18.19 16.81 2.40
CA HIS A 167 19.63 17.10 2.40
C HIS A 167 20.50 15.83 2.26
N THR A 168 20.06 14.70 2.79
CA THR A 168 20.85 13.44 2.79
C THR A 168 20.35 12.44 1.77
N LYS A 169 19.07 12.54 1.37
CA LYS A 169 18.41 11.70 0.37
C LYS A 169 17.57 12.55 -0.57
N PRO A 170 18.19 13.35 -1.46
CA PRO A 170 17.50 14.39 -2.24
C PRO A 170 16.45 13.87 -3.21
N THR A 171 16.50 12.58 -3.56
CA THR A 171 15.53 11.93 -4.47
C THR A 171 14.50 11.05 -3.75
N SER A 172 14.57 10.96 -2.42
CA SER A 172 13.67 10.10 -1.63
C SER A 172 12.30 10.76 -1.44
N LEU A 173 11.24 9.94 -1.59
CA LEU A 173 9.89 10.29 -1.15
C LEU A 173 9.33 9.17 -0.28
N VAL A 174 8.66 9.57 0.79
CA VAL A 174 7.98 8.67 1.72
C VAL A 174 6.57 9.18 2.01
N SER A 175 5.59 8.30 2.03
CA SER A 175 4.22 8.61 2.40
C SER A 175 4.07 8.78 3.91
N HIS A 176 3.18 9.66 4.31
CA HIS A 176 2.68 9.80 5.68
C HIS A 176 1.70 8.66 5.95
N PHE A 177 2.20 7.51 6.41
CA PHE A 177 1.41 6.27 6.54
C PHE A 177 0.25 6.38 7.54
N ASP A 178 0.32 7.29 8.50
CA ASP A 178 -0.79 7.67 9.39
C ASP A 178 -2.03 8.18 8.62
N LEU A 179 -1.84 8.62 7.38
CA LEU A 179 -2.91 9.06 6.49
C LEU A 179 -3.47 7.92 5.59
N CYS A 180 -2.99 6.68 5.72
CA CYS A 180 -3.55 5.55 4.96
C CYS A 180 -5.06 5.42 5.15
N PRO A 181 -5.63 5.52 6.38
CA PRO A 181 -7.07 5.42 6.57
C PRO A 181 -7.86 6.48 5.78
N ASP A 182 -7.41 7.74 5.82
CA ASP A 182 -8.07 8.85 5.11
C ASP A 182 -7.92 8.71 3.59
N ALA A 183 -6.75 8.28 3.12
CA ALA A 183 -6.50 8.04 1.71
C ALA A 183 -7.37 6.90 1.16
N VAL A 184 -7.57 5.84 1.92
CA VAL A 184 -8.47 4.73 1.58
C VAL A 184 -9.91 5.20 1.50
N LEU A 185 -10.40 5.96 2.49
CA LEU A 185 -11.77 6.49 2.47
C LEU A 185 -12.00 7.44 1.29
N ALA A 186 -11.06 8.35 1.02
CA ALA A 186 -11.14 9.25 -0.13
C ALA A 186 -11.14 8.48 -1.48
N ALA A 187 -10.32 7.44 -1.60
CA ALA A 187 -10.24 6.61 -2.80
C ALA A 187 -11.53 5.80 -3.04
N LEU A 188 -12.19 5.32 -1.99
CA LEU A 188 -13.52 4.67 -2.08
C LEU A 188 -14.59 5.61 -2.64
N GLU A 189 -14.43 6.92 -2.44
CA GLU A 189 -15.30 7.98 -3.01
C GLU A 189 -14.81 8.46 -4.38
N GLY A 190 -13.77 7.86 -4.95
CA GLY A 190 -13.19 8.25 -6.24
C GLY A 190 -12.38 9.55 -6.18
N ARG A 191 -11.88 9.96 -5.01
CA ARG A 191 -11.15 11.21 -4.80
C ARG A 191 -9.72 10.96 -4.32
N GLN A 192 -8.78 11.80 -4.76
CA GLN A 192 -7.43 11.88 -4.19
C GLN A 192 -7.47 12.71 -2.90
N LEU A 193 -6.96 12.15 -1.79
CA LEU A 193 -6.78 12.89 -0.54
C LEU A 193 -5.82 14.08 -0.75
N GLN A 194 -6.23 15.27 -0.32
CA GLN A 194 -5.46 16.51 -0.43
C GLN A 194 -5.12 17.10 0.94
N PRO A 195 -4.00 17.86 1.08
CA PRO A 195 -2.97 18.07 0.06
C PRO A 195 -2.14 16.80 -0.17
N LEU A 196 -1.82 16.51 -1.45
CA LEU A 196 -1.03 15.33 -1.82
C LEU A 196 0.43 15.46 -1.39
N LEU A 197 1.02 16.64 -1.58
CA LEU A 197 2.39 16.93 -1.16
C LEU A 197 2.38 17.55 0.24
N ARG A 198 3.14 16.95 1.15
CA ARG A 198 3.27 17.39 2.54
C ARG A 198 4.73 17.47 2.95
N SER A 199 5.07 18.45 3.77
CA SER A 199 6.37 18.49 4.47
C SER A 199 6.41 17.49 5.61
N TRP A 200 7.60 17.05 5.92
CA TRP A 200 7.94 16.29 7.13
C TRP A 200 8.28 17.24 8.27
#